data_e2660f5e12dbfb8794a4b17cc0533c17
#
_entry.id   e2660f5e12dbfb8794a4b17cc0533c17
#
_cell.length_a   1.000
_cell.length_b   1.000
_cell.length_c   1.000
_cell.angle_alpha   90.00
_cell.angle_beta   90.00
_cell.angle_gamma   90.00
#
_symmetry.space_group_name_H-M   'P 1'
#
loop_
_entity.id
_entity.type
_entity.pdbx_description
1 polymer ?
#
loop_
_entity_poly.entity_id
_entity_poly.type
_entity_poly.pdbx_seq_one_letter_code
_entity_poly.pdbx_strand_id
1 'polypeptide(L)'
;MFCFSQEFEQRFIGTIAGERSTSIARQNRSAHEKVFQIVPISKLETQAKEKFKLLFKEDSKLSLKYMRDLAVYELVQWFKKDFFTWVDKMKCDICAIDMSLIKMDAPNFQENQDGAGRVEMYHCLQCSSAKRFPR
;
A
#
# COMPACT_ATOMS: atom_id res chain seq x y z
N MET A 1 37.47 7.87 -14.74
CA MET A 1 36.51 7.63 -15.84
C MET A 1 35.88 6.27 -15.58
N PHE A 2 34.71 6.23 -14.97
CA PHE A 2 34.02 4.97 -14.66
C PHE A 2 33.31 4.48 -15.92
N CYS A 3 33.83 3.44 -16.53
CA CYS A 3 33.16 2.76 -17.63
C CYS A 3 32.07 1.87 -17.03
N PHE A 4 30.83 2.34 -16.98
CA PHE A 4 29.70 1.46 -16.70
C PHE A 4 29.60 0.47 -17.84
N SER A 5 29.52 -0.83 -17.50
CA SER A 5 29.40 -1.87 -18.52
C SER A 5 28.06 -1.71 -19.25
N GLN A 6 28.04 -1.98 -20.54
CA GLN A 6 26.87 -1.90 -21.41
C GLN A 6 25.69 -2.74 -20.86
N GLU A 7 25.98 -3.83 -20.15
CA GLU A 7 24.99 -4.65 -19.45
C GLU A 7 24.30 -3.93 -18.28
N PHE A 8 25.05 -3.10 -17.54
CA PHE A 8 24.45 -2.31 -16.45
C PHE A 8 23.48 -1.28 -16.99
N GLU A 9 23.85 -0.57 -18.06
CA GLU A 9 22.97 0.39 -18.71
C GLU A 9 21.70 -0.26 -19.26
N GLN A 10 21.81 -1.40 -19.91
CA GLN A 10 20.65 -2.13 -20.42
C GLN A 10 19.72 -2.62 -19.31
N ARG A 11 20.27 -3.15 -18.22
CA ARG A 11 19.48 -3.55 -17.03
C ARG A 11 18.78 -2.36 -16.41
N PHE A 12 19.48 -1.23 -16.27
CA PHE A 12 18.92 -0.02 -15.70
C PHE A 12 17.76 0.54 -16.55
N ILE A 13 17.96 0.63 -17.87
CA ILE A 13 16.93 1.03 -18.84
C ILE A 13 15.72 0.07 -18.78
N GLY A 14 15.97 -1.24 -18.73
CA GLY A 14 14.92 -2.24 -18.60
C GLY A 14 14.11 -2.10 -17.31
N THR A 15 14.77 -1.83 -16.20
CA THR A 15 14.12 -1.59 -14.90
C THR A 15 13.22 -0.34 -14.97
N ILE A 16 13.74 0.78 -15.49
CA ILE A 16 12.96 2.03 -15.64
C ILE A 16 11.76 1.83 -16.56
N ALA A 17 11.93 1.13 -17.68
CA ALA A 17 10.83 0.82 -18.60
C ALA A 17 9.75 -0.05 -17.95
N GLY A 18 10.14 -1.05 -17.16
CA GLY A 18 9.24 -1.88 -16.37
C GLY A 18 8.45 -1.09 -15.33
N GLU A 19 9.12 -0.26 -14.54
CA GLU A 19 8.48 0.60 -13.54
C GLU A 19 7.53 1.62 -14.18
N ARG A 20 7.91 2.20 -15.32
CA ARG A 20 7.04 3.09 -16.09
C ARG A 20 5.78 2.38 -16.56
N SER A 21 5.91 1.18 -17.13
CA SER A 21 4.77 0.36 -17.60
C SER A 21 3.83 0.04 -16.44
N THR A 22 4.38 -0.39 -15.30
CA THR A 22 3.61 -0.66 -14.07
C THR A 22 2.91 0.60 -13.55
N SER A 23 3.58 1.74 -13.57
CA SER A 23 3.00 3.02 -13.16
C SER A 23 1.82 3.43 -14.07
N ILE A 24 1.97 3.28 -15.38
CA ILE A 24 0.89 3.56 -16.34
C ILE A 24 -0.30 2.61 -16.13
N ALA A 25 -0.05 1.32 -15.93
CA ALA A 25 -1.11 0.35 -15.66
C ALA A 25 -1.89 0.65 -14.37
N ARG A 26 -1.23 1.23 -13.37
CA ARG A 26 -1.86 1.68 -12.12
C ARG A 26 -2.66 2.98 -12.25
N GLN A 27 -2.54 3.73 -13.35
CA GLN A 27 -3.33 4.94 -13.63
C GLN A 27 -4.74 4.60 -14.15
N ASN A 28 -5.39 3.62 -13.55
CA ASN A 28 -6.76 3.26 -13.87
C ASN A 28 -7.72 4.23 -13.16
N ARG A 29 -8.51 5.00 -13.92
CA ARG A 29 -9.46 5.97 -13.39
C ARG A 29 -10.46 5.36 -12.42
N SER A 30 -11.00 4.17 -12.74
CA SER A 30 -11.93 3.46 -11.86
C SER A 30 -11.29 3.05 -10.53
N ALA A 31 -10.00 2.63 -10.55
CA ALA A 31 -9.26 2.34 -9.34
C ALA A 31 -9.03 3.62 -8.50
N HIS A 32 -8.71 4.74 -9.15
CA HIS A 32 -8.57 6.03 -8.46
C HIS A 32 -9.87 6.47 -7.80
N GLU A 33 -11.01 6.35 -8.49
CA GLU A 33 -12.32 6.69 -7.93
C GLU A 33 -12.64 5.86 -6.67
N LYS A 34 -12.33 4.56 -6.67
CA LYS A 34 -12.46 3.71 -5.48
C LYS A 34 -11.53 4.14 -4.35
N VAL A 35 -10.29 4.48 -4.66
CA VAL A 35 -9.32 4.97 -3.66
C VAL A 35 -9.79 6.28 -3.03
N PHE A 36 -10.31 7.22 -3.84
CA PHE A 36 -10.84 8.49 -3.35
C PHE A 36 -12.04 8.34 -2.41
N GLN A 37 -12.81 7.26 -2.55
CA GLN A 37 -13.91 6.97 -1.61
C GLN A 37 -13.41 6.48 -0.24
N ILE A 38 -12.22 5.85 -0.20
CA ILE A 38 -11.65 5.27 1.01
C ILE A 38 -10.77 6.29 1.77
N VAL A 39 -9.97 7.06 1.02
CA VAL A 39 -9.04 8.03 1.60
C VAL A 39 -9.80 9.24 2.14
N PRO A 40 -9.68 9.60 3.43
CA PRO A 40 -10.39 10.75 4.02
C PRO A 40 -9.70 12.08 3.65
N ILE A 41 -9.71 12.45 2.37
CA ILE A 41 -8.94 13.56 1.81
C ILE A 41 -9.19 14.87 2.57
N SER A 42 -10.45 15.22 2.81
CA SER A 42 -10.82 16.48 3.50
C SER A 42 -10.23 16.55 4.91
N LYS A 43 -10.19 15.42 5.63
CA LYS A 43 -9.56 15.34 6.97
C LYS A 43 -8.06 15.57 6.87
N LEU A 44 -7.39 14.90 5.92
CA LEU A 44 -5.94 14.99 5.71
C LEU A 44 -5.52 16.40 5.29
N GLU A 45 -6.26 17.04 4.39
CA GLU A 45 -6.02 18.42 3.99
C GLU A 45 -6.19 19.42 5.17
N THR A 46 -7.19 19.21 6.01
CA THR A 46 -7.40 20.05 7.20
C THR A 46 -6.22 19.91 8.16
N GLN A 47 -5.78 18.70 8.44
CA GLN A 47 -4.62 18.43 9.30
C GLN A 47 -3.33 19.04 8.71
N ALA A 48 -3.12 18.93 7.40
CA ALA A 48 -1.97 19.55 6.73
C ALA A 48 -2.01 21.08 6.85
N LYS A 49 -3.18 21.71 6.68
CA LYS A 49 -3.37 23.16 6.82
C LYS A 49 -3.11 23.64 8.26
N GLU A 50 -3.56 22.91 9.24
CA GLU A 50 -3.33 23.22 10.67
C GLU A 50 -1.83 23.13 10.99
N LYS A 51 -1.15 22.06 10.57
CA LYS A 51 0.29 21.93 10.76
C LYS A 51 1.08 23.02 10.01
N PHE A 52 0.63 23.37 8.80
CA PHE A 52 1.25 24.44 8.05
C PHE A 52 1.20 25.78 8.82
N LYS A 53 0.04 26.15 9.38
CA LYS A 53 -0.13 27.35 10.18
C LYS A 53 0.76 27.38 11.43
N LEU A 54 1.01 26.22 12.02
CA LEU A 54 1.89 26.10 13.20
C LEU A 54 3.37 26.24 12.85
N LEU A 55 3.78 25.75 11.68
CA LEU A 55 5.19 25.70 11.28
C LEU A 55 5.66 26.95 10.53
N PHE A 56 4.78 27.58 9.78
CA PHE A 56 5.13 28.70 8.89
C PHE A 56 4.26 29.92 9.19
N LYS A 57 4.93 31.04 9.51
CA LYS A 57 4.31 32.37 9.43
C LYS A 57 4.15 32.70 7.95
N GLU A 58 3.01 33.25 7.58
CA GLU A 58 2.57 33.53 6.19
C GLU A 58 3.67 34.13 5.31
N ASP A 59 4.34 33.29 4.53
CA ASP A 59 5.16 33.73 3.41
C ASP A 59 4.79 32.93 2.16
N SER A 60 4.30 33.62 1.13
CA SER A 60 3.36 33.10 0.16
C SER A 60 3.91 32.23 -0.97
N LYS A 61 5.22 32.24 -1.27
CA LYS A 61 5.78 31.48 -2.42
C LYS A 61 6.32 30.08 -2.07
N LEU A 62 6.81 29.91 -0.88
CA LEU A 62 7.23 28.59 -0.35
C LEU A 62 6.04 27.75 0.10
N SER A 63 4.88 28.37 0.31
CA SER A 63 3.71 27.76 0.96
C SER A 63 3.12 26.57 0.21
N LEU A 64 3.02 26.61 -1.11
CA LEU A 64 2.37 25.55 -1.90
C LEU A 64 3.17 24.25 -1.92
N LYS A 65 4.51 24.32 -1.97
CA LYS A 65 5.37 23.13 -1.94
C LYS A 65 5.25 22.43 -0.59
N TYR A 66 5.41 23.19 0.51
CA TYR A 66 5.33 22.64 1.85
C TYR A 66 3.92 22.13 2.19
N MET A 67 2.86 22.77 1.68
CA MET A 67 1.50 22.29 1.85
C MET A 67 1.30 20.90 1.22
N ARG A 68 1.84 20.67 0.01
CA ARG A 68 1.82 19.36 -0.64
C ARG A 68 2.59 18.31 0.15
N ASP A 69 3.76 18.66 0.64
CA ASP A 69 4.60 17.75 1.41
C ASP A 69 3.91 17.36 2.74
N LEU A 70 3.25 18.32 3.40
CA LEU A 70 2.44 18.07 4.59
C LEU A 70 1.23 17.19 4.29
N ALA A 71 0.54 17.41 3.18
CA ALA A 71 -0.59 16.55 2.77
C ALA A 71 -0.13 15.11 2.50
N VAL A 72 1.01 14.91 1.85
CA VAL A 72 1.61 13.59 1.65
C VAL A 72 2.03 12.98 2.99
N TYR A 73 2.60 13.75 3.89
CA TYR A 73 2.94 13.29 5.23
C TYR A 73 1.70 12.79 6.00
N GLU A 74 0.60 13.56 6.00
CA GLU A 74 -0.65 13.14 6.65
C GLU A 74 -1.23 11.87 6.00
N LEU A 75 -1.17 11.76 4.67
CA LEU A 75 -1.60 10.55 3.96
C LEU A 75 -0.78 9.32 4.40
N VAL A 76 0.54 9.45 4.52
CA VAL A 76 1.41 8.36 4.97
C VAL A 76 1.12 8.00 6.44
N GLN A 77 0.87 8.99 7.31
CA GLN A 77 0.51 8.72 8.71
C GLN A 77 -0.82 7.97 8.81
N TRP A 78 -1.84 8.45 8.08
CA TRP A 78 -3.13 7.77 8.01
C TRP A 78 -3.00 6.34 7.47
N PHE A 79 -2.28 6.15 6.36
CA PHE A 79 -2.06 4.84 5.78
C PHE A 79 -1.47 3.85 6.79
N LYS A 80 -0.43 4.27 7.52
CA LYS A 80 0.28 3.42 8.48
C LYS A 80 -0.49 3.14 9.77
N LYS A 81 -1.30 4.10 10.23
CA LYS A 81 -1.94 4.02 11.56
C LYS A 81 -3.39 3.58 11.51
N ASP A 82 -4.13 4.07 10.50
CA ASP A 82 -5.58 3.93 10.44
C ASP A 82 -6.03 2.94 9.35
N PHE A 83 -5.29 2.85 8.24
CA PHE A 83 -5.68 2.03 7.10
C PHE A 83 -4.98 0.68 7.07
N PHE A 84 -3.66 0.66 7.22
CA PHE A 84 -2.85 -0.54 7.06
C PHE A 84 -2.58 -1.21 8.39
N THR A 85 -2.92 -2.50 8.49
CA THR A 85 -2.61 -3.32 9.67
C THR A 85 -1.77 -4.52 9.25
N TRP A 86 -0.61 -4.69 9.88
CA TRP A 86 0.19 -5.89 9.71
C TRP A 86 -0.49 -7.09 10.35
N VAL A 87 -0.60 -8.18 9.59
CA VAL A 87 -1.06 -9.47 10.11
C VAL A 87 0.16 -10.37 10.27
N ASP A 88 0.77 -10.33 11.45
CA ASP A 88 1.91 -11.19 11.78
C ASP A 88 1.46 -12.63 12.07
N LYS A 89 0.31 -12.76 12.73
CA LYS A 89 -0.30 -14.04 13.06
C LYS A 89 -1.78 -14.02 12.69
N MET A 90 -2.19 -15.01 11.91
CA MET A 90 -3.60 -15.20 11.58
C MET A 90 -4.36 -15.68 12.80
N LYS A 91 -5.44 -14.97 13.15
CA LYS A 91 -6.34 -15.36 14.23
C LYS A 91 -7.60 -16.02 13.70
N CYS A 92 -8.08 -17.00 14.44
CA CYS A 92 -9.36 -17.65 14.18
C CYS A 92 -10.51 -16.69 14.48
N ASP A 93 -11.44 -16.55 13.55
CA ASP A 93 -12.60 -15.66 13.71
C ASP A 93 -13.62 -16.18 14.75
N ILE A 94 -13.56 -17.49 15.09
CA ILE A 94 -14.45 -18.15 16.05
C ILE A 94 -13.84 -18.16 17.46
N CYS A 95 -12.58 -18.60 17.57
CA CYS A 95 -11.92 -18.86 18.86
C CYS A 95 -10.97 -17.76 19.30
N ALA A 96 -10.66 -16.79 18.40
CA ALA A 96 -9.67 -15.72 18.58
C ALA A 96 -8.22 -16.19 18.87
N ILE A 97 -7.93 -17.50 18.79
CA ILE A 97 -6.59 -18.06 18.96
C ILE A 97 -5.77 -17.98 17.66
N ASP A 98 -4.47 -18.08 17.80
CA ASP A 98 -3.56 -18.10 16.65
C ASP A 98 -3.78 -19.37 15.82
N MET A 99 -3.90 -19.22 14.51
CA MET A 99 -4.04 -20.30 13.54
C MET A 99 -2.68 -20.77 13.05
N SER A 100 -2.59 -22.03 12.68
CA SER A 100 -1.38 -22.63 12.11
C SER A 100 -1.43 -22.61 10.58
N LEU A 101 -0.35 -22.20 9.94
CA LEU A 101 -0.17 -22.34 8.50
C LEU A 101 -0.05 -23.83 8.15
N ILE A 102 -0.90 -24.32 7.25
CA ILE A 102 -0.88 -25.74 6.83
C ILE A 102 -0.13 -25.89 5.51
N LYS A 103 -0.47 -25.06 4.55
CA LYS A 103 0.08 -25.16 3.18
C LYS A 103 -0.04 -23.83 2.43
N MET A 104 0.73 -23.75 1.37
CA MET A 104 0.52 -22.75 0.31
C MET A 104 -0.39 -23.33 -0.76
N ASP A 105 -1.24 -22.50 -1.34
CA ASP A 105 -2.19 -22.88 -2.39
C ASP A 105 -2.13 -21.87 -3.56
N ALA A 106 -2.64 -22.25 -4.71
CA ALA A 106 -2.85 -21.32 -5.80
C ALA A 106 -4.06 -20.40 -5.52
N PRO A 107 -4.00 -19.14 -5.97
CA PRO A 107 -5.15 -18.26 -5.89
C PRO A 107 -6.29 -18.77 -6.79
N ASN A 108 -7.53 -18.61 -6.33
CA ASN A 108 -8.70 -18.81 -7.16
C ASN A 108 -8.84 -17.63 -8.17
N PHE A 109 -9.85 -17.70 -9.04
CA PHE A 109 -10.05 -16.68 -10.08
C PHE A 109 -10.19 -15.27 -9.50
N GLN A 110 -10.97 -15.10 -8.44
CA GLN A 110 -11.20 -13.80 -7.81
C GLN A 110 -9.95 -13.29 -7.09
N GLU A 111 -9.29 -14.15 -6.31
CA GLU A 111 -8.06 -13.81 -5.62
C GLU A 111 -6.94 -13.40 -6.60
N ASN A 112 -6.87 -14.06 -7.76
CA ASN A 112 -5.91 -13.70 -8.81
C ASN A 112 -6.26 -12.35 -9.48
N GLN A 113 -7.55 -12.07 -9.72
CA GLN A 113 -7.99 -10.74 -10.20
C GLN A 113 -7.67 -9.63 -9.20
N ASP A 114 -7.74 -9.92 -7.90
CA ASP A 114 -7.39 -8.99 -6.84
C ASP A 114 -5.86 -8.85 -6.63
N GLY A 115 -5.07 -9.55 -7.44
CA GLY A 115 -3.61 -9.43 -7.50
C GLY A 115 -2.85 -10.39 -6.61
N ALA A 116 -3.50 -11.41 -6.05
CA ALA A 116 -2.82 -12.42 -5.25
C ALA A 116 -1.94 -13.32 -6.13
N GLY A 117 -0.67 -13.47 -5.77
CA GLY A 117 0.27 -14.40 -6.42
C GLY A 117 0.28 -15.79 -5.77
N ARG A 118 -0.17 -15.91 -4.53
CA ARG A 118 -0.23 -17.14 -3.74
C ARG A 118 -1.25 -16.99 -2.63
N VAL A 119 -1.67 -18.11 -2.04
CA VAL A 119 -2.60 -18.14 -0.90
C VAL A 119 -2.04 -18.97 0.23
N GLU A 120 -2.01 -18.41 1.41
CA GLU A 120 -1.67 -19.11 2.64
C GLU A 120 -2.94 -19.73 3.23
N MET A 121 -2.89 -21.05 3.50
CA MET A 121 -3.99 -21.79 4.12
C MET A 121 -3.71 -21.97 5.61
N TYR A 122 -4.56 -21.39 6.43
CA TYR A 122 -4.48 -21.48 7.88
C TYR A 122 -5.57 -22.38 8.45
N HIS A 123 -5.24 -23.05 9.55
CA HIS A 123 -6.15 -23.94 10.26
C HIS A 123 -6.15 -23.66 11.76
N CYS A 124 -7.33 -23.65 12.35
CA CYS A 124 -7.50 -23.51 13.78
C CYS A 124 -7.47 -24.89 14.45
N LEU A 125 -6.53 -25.13 15.34
CA LEU A 125 -6.39 -26.39 16.05
C LEU A 125 -7.51 -26.64 17.07
N GLN A 126 -8.22 -25.60 17.49
CA GLN A 126 -9.30 -25.74 18.49
C GLN A 126 -10.67 -26.06 17.85
N CYS A 127 -11.07 -25.32 16.81
CA CYS A 127 -12.39 -25.48 16.19
C CYS A 127 -12.34 -26.05 14.76
N SER A 128 -11.18 -26.45 14.29
CA SER A 128 -10.96 -27.02 12.96
C SER A 128 -11.39 -26.11 11.79
N SER A 129 -11.64 -24.81 12.03
CA SER A 129 -11.93 -23.87 10.96
C SER A 129 -10.69 -23.63 10.09
N ALA A 130 -10.89 -23.45 8.78
CA ALA A 130 -9.84 -23.11 7.84
C ALA A 130 -10.06 -21.70 7.31
N LYS A 131 -8.96 -20.98 7.04
CA LYS A 131 -8.98 -19.62 6.47
C LYS A 131 -7.97 -19.52 5.35
N ARG A 132 -8.40 -18.91 4.23
CA ARG A 132 -7.53 -18.57 3.11
C ARG A 132 -7.04 -17.12 3.29
N PHE A 133 -5.77 -16.92 3.08
CA PHE A 133 -5.14 -15.59 3.14
C PHE A 133 -4.35 -15.32 1.86
N PRO A 134 -4.93 -14.60 0.90
CA PRO A 134 -4.27 -14.22 -0.35
C PRO A 134 -3.09 -13.26 -0.10
N ARG A 135 -1.96 -13.49 -0.82
CA ARG A 135 -0.73 -12.69 -0.76
C ARG A 135 -0.32 -12.18 -2.13
#